data_c0f2f8fba71614375a0aede1806d49a8
#
_entry.id   c0f2f8fba71614375a0aede1806d49a8
#
_cell.length_a   1.000
_cell.length_b   1.000
_cell.length_c   1.000
_cell.angle_alpha   90.00
_cell.angle_beta   90.00
_cell.angle_gamma   90.00
#
_symmetry.space_group_name_H-M   'P 1'
#
loop_
_entity.id
_entity.type
_entity.pdbx_description
1 polymer ?
#
loop_
_entity_poly.entity_id
_entity_poly.type
_entity_poly.pdbx_seq_one_letter_code
_entity_poly.pdbx_strand_id
1 'polypeptide(L)'
;MRNVNFSLLAKTMEYGIWNMEYRREIDGLRALAVLSVILFHAGFETFSGGFVGVDVFFVISGYLITLIILAEKQANTFSLSNFYERRARRILPALFVVMFACLPFAWMWLLPSDMKEFSDSIFAVSTFSSNILFWRTSGYFDT
;
A
#
# COMPACT_ATOMS: atom_id res chain seq x y z
N MET A 1 -10.90 -39.48 -19.90
CA MET A 1 -10.62 -38.04 -19.77
C MET A 1 -11.86 -37.36 -19.27
N ARG A 2 -11.87 -36.84 -18.04
CA ARG A 2 -13.03 -36.12 -17.48
C ARG A 2 -13.14 -34.78 -18.19
N ASN A 3 -14.22 -34.57 -18.95
CA ASN A 3 -14.58 -33.26 -19.46
C ASN A 3 -14.88 -32.34 -18.25
N VAL A 4 -13.90 -31.57 -17.87
CA VAL A 4 -14.08 -30.51 -16.86
C VAL A 4 -15.01 -29.48 -17.48
N ASN A 5 -16.22 -29.38 -16.94
CA ASN A 5 -17.22 -28.47 -17.49
C ASN A 5 -16.84 -27.04 -17.13
N PHE A 6 -16.15 -26.37 -18.04
CA PHE A 6 -15.62 -25.01 -17.88
C PHE A 6 -16.73 -24.01 -17.50
N SER A 7 -17.98 -24.27 -17.91
CA SER A 7 -19.11 -23.42 -17.54
C SER A 7 -19.48 -23.53 -16.06
N LEU A 8 -19.31 -24.72 -15.48
CA LEU A 8 -19.53 -24.92 -14.03
C LEU A 8 -18.44 -24.27 -13.20
N LEU A 9 -17.18 -24.38 -13.63
CA LEU A 9 -16.06 -23.69 -12.98
C LEU A 9 -16.20 -22.17 -13.06
N ALA A 10 -16.61 -21.64 -14.23
CA ALA A 10 -16.89 -20.21 -14.39
C ALA A 10 -18.01 -19.74 -13.46
N LYS A 11 -19.13 -20.50 -13.37
CA LYS A 11 -20.23 -20.21 -12.45
C LYS A 11 -19.83 -20.28 -10.98
N THR A 12 -19.00 -21.24 -10.59
CA THR A 12 -18.52 -21.39 -9.21
C THR A 12 -17.56 -20.26 -8.84
N MET A 13 -16.71 -19.83 -9.78
CA MET A 13 -15.86 -18.65 -9.62
C MET A 13 -16.68 -17.35 -9.54
N GLU A 14 -17.68 -17.21 -10.41
CA GLU A 14 -18.61 -16.08 -10.41
C GLU A 14 -19.35 -15.97 -9.06
N TYR A 15 -19.89 -17.07 -8.56
CA TYR A 15 -20.54 -17.10 -7.23
C TYR A 15 -19.56 -16.79 -6.09
N GLY A 16 -18.32 -17.26 -6.17
CA GLY A 16 -17.28 -16.99 -5.17
C GLY A 16 -16.81 -15.54 -5.17
N ILE A 17 -16.84 -14.87 -6.31
CA ILE A 17 -16.38 -13.46 -6.46
C ILE A 17 -17.49 -12.49 -6.04
N TRP A 18 -18.75 -12.79 -6.35
CA TRP A 18 -19.90 -11.94 -5.95
C TRP A 18 -20.23 -12.02 -4.45
N ASN A 19 -19.90 -13.14 -3.79
CA ASN A 19 -20.04 -13.33 -2.34
C ASN A 19 -18.75 -12.97 -1.58
N MET A 20 -17.88 -12.11 -2.13
CA MET A 20 -16.80 -11.55 -1.33
C MET A 20 -17.38 -10.53 -0.34
N GLU A 21 -18.05 -11.06 0.67
CA GLU A 21 -18.30 -10.35 1.91
C GLU A 21 -17.01 -9.67 2.36
N TYR A 22 -17.10 -8.38 2.64
CA TYR A 22 -15.96 -7.58 3.10
C TYR A 22 -15.26 -8.30 4.27
N ARG A 23 -14.09 -8.87 3.99
CA ARG A 23 -13.35 -9.68 4.96
C ARG A 23 -12.55 -8.76 5.87
N ARG A 24 -13.12 -8.46 7.03
CA ARG A 24 -12.47 -7.65 8.07
C ARG A 24 -11.13 -8.25 8.52
N GLU A 25 -10.98 -9.58 8.44
CA GLU A 25 -9.78 -10.31 8.78
C GLU A 25 -8.58 -9.89 7.90
N ILE A 26 -8.84 -9.65 6.61
CA ILE A 26 -7.79 -9.23 5.67
C ILE A 26 -7.32 -7.81 5.99
N ASP A 27 -8.23 -6.91 6.32
CA ASP A 27 -7.85 -5.55 6.75
C ASP A 27 -7.13 -5.59 8.10
N GLY A 28 -7.53 -6.48 9.01
CA GLY A 28 -6.80 -6.72 10.26
C GLY A 28 -5.37 -7.20 10.05
N LEU A 29 -5.16 -8.16 9.15
CA LEU A 29 -3.82 -8.64 8.81
C LEU A 29 -2.96 -7.55 8.18
N ARG A 30 -3.52 -6.71 7.32
CA ARG A 30 -2.80 -5.56 6.75
C ARG A 30 -2.41 -4.54 7.82
N ALA A 31 -3.30 -4.27 8.78
CA ALA A 31 -3.02 -3.38 9.90
C ALA A 31 -1.89 -3.93 10.78
N LEU A 32 -1.91 -5.23 11.10
CA LEU A 32 -0.82 -5.88 11.85
C LEU A 32 0.50 -5.83 11.09
N ALA A 33 0.49 -6.07 9.77
CA ALA A 33 1.67 -5.98 8.94
C ALA A 33 2.29 -4.57 8.96
N VAL A 34 1.47 -3.54 8.84
CA VAL A 34 1.94 -2.13 8.91
C VAL A 34 2.41 -1.79 10.30
N LEU A 35 1.71 -2.22 11.36
CA LEU A 35 2.10 -1.94 12.74
C LEU A 35 3.46 -2.56 13.09
N SER A 36 3.73 -3.79 12.65
CA SER A 36 5.04 -4.44 12.88
C SER A 36 6.18 -3.66 12.21
N VAL A 37 5.96 -3.11 11.02
CA VAL A 37 6.93 -2.25 10.31
C VAL A 37 7.18 -0.94 11.08
N ILE A 38 6.12 -0.31 11.57
CA ILE A 38 6.24 0.95 12.34
C ILE A 38 7.04 0.70 13.64
N LEU A 39 6.74 -0.37 14.36
CA LEU A 39 7.43 -0.71 15.61
C LEU A 39 8.91 -1.07 15.35
N PHE A 40 9.21 -1.73 14.25
CA PHE A 40 10.59 -1.98 13.81
C PHE A 40 11.35 -0.67 13.59
N HIS A 41 10.79 0.27 12.83
CA HIS A 41 11.42 1.57 12.58
C HIS A 41 11.48 2.48 13.81
N ALA A 42 10.60 2.26 14.79
CA ALA A 42 10.66 2.95 16.09
C ALA A 42 11.73 2.39 17.03
N GLY A 43 12.51 1.39 16.59
CA GLY A 43 13.64 0.85 17.36
C GLY A 43 13.25 -0.14 18.47
N PHE A 44 12.04 -0.72 18.42
CA PHE A 44 11.66 -1.76 19.38
C PHE A 44 12.33 -3.09 19.02
N GLU A 45 13.32 -3.52 19.81
CA GLU A 45 14.11 -4.74 19.61
C GLU A 45 13.25 -6.01 19.46
N THR A 46 12.14 -6.08 20.20
CA THR A 46 11.16 -7.18 20.11
C THR A 46 10.59 -7.36 18.70
N PHE A 47 10.60 -6.29 17.90
CA PHE A 47 10.09 -6.28 16.53
C PHE A 47 11.20 -6.24 15.47
N SER A 48 12.41 -6.77 15.79
CA SER A 48 13.54 -6.81 14.86
C SER A 48 13.23 -7.48 13.50
N GLY A 49 12.29 -8.42 13.45
CA GLY A 49 11.76 -9.02 12.21
C GLY A 49 10.59 -8.26 11.56
N GLY A 50 10.22 -7.08 12.07
CA GLY A 50 9.04 -6.33 11.61
C GLY A 50 9.09 -5.88 10.15
N PHE A 51 10.29 -5.81 9.54
CA PHE A 51 10.47 -5.50 8.12
C PHE A 51 9.73 -6.49 7.20
N VAL A 52 9.57 -7.77 7.61
CA VAL A 52 8.79 -8.78 6.87
C VAL A 52 7.32 -8.36 6.69
N GLY A 53 6.82 -7.48 7.57
CA GLY A 53 5.47 -6.92 7.45
C GLY A 53 5.22 -6.22 6.10
N VAL A 54 6.27 -5.67 5.47
CA VAL A 54 6.18 -5.06 4.14
C VAL A 54 5.80 -6.12 3.10
N ASP A 55 6.45 -7.28 3.12
CA ASP A 55 6.20 -8.36 2.17
C ASP A 55 4.78 -8.92 2.36
N VAL A 56 4.38 -9.17 3.61
CA VAL A 56 3.02 -9.61 3.95
C VAL A 56 1.97 -8.60 3.45
N PHE A 57 2.22 -7.31 3.68
CA PHE A 57 1.32 -6.26 3.20
C PHE A 57 1.20 -6.25 1.67
N PHE A 58 2.32 -6.41 0.95
CA PHE A 58 2.31 -6.44 -0.53
C PHE A 58 1.59 -7.67 -1.07
N VAL A 59 1.82 -8.85 -0.49
CA VAL A 59 1.13 -10.08 -0.91
C VAL A 59 -0.38 -9.95 -0.74
N ILE A 60 -0.84 -9.51 0.44
CA ILE A 60 -2.26 -9.33 0.71
C ILE A 60 -2.87 -8.25 -0.20
N SER A 61 -2.18 -7.14 -0.38
CA SER A 61 -2.63 -6.04 -1.23
C SER A 61 -2.71 -6.46 -2.69
N GLY A 62 -1.70 -7.18 -3.20
CA GLY A 62 -1.68 -7.74 -4.55
C GLY A 62 -2.83 -8.71 -4.79
N TYR A 63 -3.10 -9.59 -3.84
CA TYR A 63 -4.24 -10.50 -3.89
C TYR A 63 -5.58 -9.75 -4.02
N LEU A 64 -5.82 -8.76 -3.14
CA LEU A 64 -7.05 -7.96 -3.18
C LEU A 64 -7.22 -7.19 -4.49
N ILE A 65 -6.13 -6.59 -4.99
CA ILE A 65 -6.15 -5.85 -6.26
C ILE A 65 -6.51 -6.78 -7.41
N THR A 66 -5.88 -7.95 -7.46
CA THR A 66 -6.12 -8.94 -8.51
C THR A 66 -7.58 -9.39 -8.51
N LEU A 67 -8.14 -9.65 -7.33
CA LEU A 67 -9.55 -10.04 -7.22
C LEU A 67 -10.51 -8.94 -7.73
N ILE A 68 -10.25 -7.68 -7.36
CA ILE A 68 -11.07 -6.54 -7.84
C ILE A 68 -11.00 -6.42 -9.36
N ILE A 69 -9.79 -6.49 -9.93
CA ILE A 69 -9.60 -6.39 -11.38
C ILE A 69 -10.30 -7.55 -12.11
N LEU A 70 -10.18 -8.77 -11.60
CA LEU A 70 -10.83 -9.94 -12.20
C LEU A 70 -12.36 -9.80 -12.16
N ALA A 71 -12.92 -9.39 -11.02
CA ALA A 71 -14.35 -9.19 -10.87
C ALA A 71 -14.89 -8.13 -11.85
N GLU A 72 -14.23 -6.98 -11.93
CA GLU A 72 -14.61 -5.90 -12.85
C GLU A 72 -14.45 -6.30 -14.33
N LYS A 73 -13.39 -7.07 -14.66
CA LYS A 73 -13.18 -7.58 -16.01
C LYS A 73 -14.26 -8.57 -16.44
N GLN A 74 -14.68 -9.46 -15.53
CA GLN A 74 -15.77 -10.40 -15.80
C GLN A 74 -17.12 -9.68 -15.99
N ALA A 75 -17.34 -8.61 -15.22
CA ALA A 75 -18.53 -7.76 -15.36
C ALA A 75 -18.48 -6.83 -16.59
N ASN A 76 -17.39 -6.82 -17.37
CA ASN A 76 -17.15 -5.86 -18.45
C ASN A 76 -17.23 -4.38 -18.02
N THR A 77 -16.94 -4.08 -16.75
CA THR A 77 -17.00 -2.73 -16.17
C THR A 77 -15.62 -2.18 -15.86
N PHE A 78 -14.55 -2.93 -16.14
CA PHE A 78 -13.18 -2.54 -15.82
C PHE A 78 -12.76 -1.29 -16.60
N SER A 79 -12.35 -0.27 -15.86
CA SER A 79 -11.74 0.95 -16.39
C SER A 79 -10.51 1.32 -15.57
N LEU A 80 -9.37 1.49 -16.22
CA LEU A 80 -8.13 1.92 -15.58
C LEU A 80 -8.29 3.27 -14.86
N SER A 81 -8.94 4.23 -15.51
CA SER A 81 -9.17 5.55 -14.90
C SER A 81 -9.97 5.45 -13.60
N ASN A 82 -11.07 4.70 -13.62
CA ASN A 82 -11.91 4.50 -12.44
C ASN A 82 -11.15 3.73 -11.33
N PHE A 83 -10.30 2.78 -11.71
CA PHE A 83 -9.48 2.03 -10.77
C PHE A 83 -8.49 2.95 -10.04
N TYR A 84 -7.74 3.79 -10.78
CA TYR A 84 -6.78 4.72 -10.17
C TYR A 84 -7.49 5.83 -9.38
N GLU A 85 -8.61 6.35 -9.86
CA GLU A 85 -9.39 7.35 -9.16
C GLU A 85 -9.85 6.86 -7.78
N ARG A 86 -10.43 5.65 -7.70
CA ARG A 86 -10.85 5.07 -6.41
C ARG A 86 -9.68 4.88 -5.45
N ARG A 87 -8.50 4.52 -5.95
CA ARG A 87 -7.29 4.40 -5.14
C ARG A 87 -6.78 5.74 -4.67
N ALA A 88 -6.70 6.72 -5.58
CA ALA A 88 -6.28 8.06 -5.25
C ALA A 88 -7.19 8.67 -4.17
N ARG A 89 -8.50 8.59 -4.34
CA ARG A 89 -9.47 9.07 -3.34
C ARG A 89 -9.33 8.41 -1.95
N ARG A 90 -8.80 7.19 -1.89
CA ARG A 90 -8.57 6.47 -0.63
C ARG A 90 -7.21 6.81 -0.01
N ILE A 91 -6.17 7.01 -0.81
CA ILE A 91 -4.79 7.15 -0.34
C ILE A 91 -4.42 8.62 -0.12
N LEU A 92 -4.77 9.51 -1.06
CA LEU A 92 -4.37 10.92 -1.02
C LEU A 92 -4.83 11.66 0.24
N PRO A 93 -6.07 11.52 0.74
CA PRO A 93 -6.48 12.22 1.94
C PRO A 93 -5.62 11.84 3.16
N ALA A 94 -5.34 10.55 3.34
CA ALA A 94 -4.50 10.08 4.44
C ALA A 94 -3.05 10.57 4.29
N LEU A 95 -2.50 10.53 3.07
CA LEU A 95 -1.16 11.05 2.78
C LEU A 95 -1.04 12.52 3.15
N PHE A 96 -1.97 13.37 2.69
CA PHE A 96 -1.95 14.79 2.98
C PHE A 96 -2.13 15.09 4.46
N VAL A 97 -3.00 14.36 5.18
CA VAL A 97 -3.17 14.52 6.62
C VAL A 97 -1.84 14.22 7.35
N VAL A 98 -1.15 13.14 7.01
CA VAL A 98 0.15 12.82 7.62
C VAL A 98 1.18 13.89 7.28
N MET A 99 1.27 14.32 6.01
CA MET A 99 2.22 15.36 5.60
C MET A 99 1.99 16.66 6.36
N PHE A 100 0.75 17.14 6.44
CA PHE A 100 0.42 18.36 7.18
C PHE A 100 0.65 18.21 8.69
N ALA A 101 0.43 17.03 9.24
CA ALA A 101 0.74 16.76 10.65
C ALA A 101 2.25 16.78 10.92
N CYS A 102 3.07 16.31 10.00
CA CYS A 102 4.53 16.32 10.15
C CYS A 102 5.15 17.73 10.12
N LEU A 103 4.54 18.68 9.40
CA LEU A 103 5.09 20.03 9.22
C LEU A 103 5.37 20.76 10.55
N PRO A 104 4.43 20.86 11.52
CA PRO A 104 4.68 21.54 12.78
C PRO A 104 5.77 20.86 13.61
N PHE A 105 5.83 19.52 13.59
CA PHE A 105 6.88 18.78 14.30
C PHE A 105 8.25 19.00 13.68
N ALA A 106 8.32 19.00 12.34
CA ALA A 106 9.56 19.32 11.63
C ALA A 106 10.04 20.72 11.95
N TRP A 107 9.14 21.71 11.96
CA TRP A 107 9.46 23.09 12.31
C TRP A 107 10.01 23.25 13.73
N MET A 108 9.50 22.45 14.69
CA MET A 108 9.91 22.54 16.10
C MET A 108 11.23 21.82 16.40
N TRP A 109 11.56 20.75 15.68
CA TRP A 109 12.62 19.83 16.06
C TRP A 109 13.76 19.66 15.06
N LEU A 110 13.56 20.03 13.79
CA LEU A 110 14.60 19.87 12.78
C LEU A 110 15.56 21.07 12.78
N LEU A 111 16.85 20.76 12.59
CA LEU A 111 17.89 21.75 12.29
C LEU A 111 17.68 22.32 10.87
N PRO A 112 18.21 23.52 10.57
CA PRO A 112 18.06 24.11 9.22
C PRO A 112 18.59 23.24 8.07
N SER A 113 19.63 22.44 8.30
CA SER A 113 20.14 21.46 7.35
C SER A 113 19.14 20.37 7.02
N ASP A 114 18.56 19.80 8.09
CA ASP A 114 17.63 18.67 8.00
C ASP A 114 16.27 19.13 7.45
N MET A 115 15.91 20.40 7.68
CA MET A 115 14.72 21.01 7.12
C MET A 115 14.73 21.03 5.59
N LYS A 116 15.91 21.21 4.97
CA LYS A 116 16.06 21.14 3.51
C LYS A 116 15.78 19.73 3.00
N GLU A 117 16.39 18.72 3.60
CA GLU A 117 16.15 17.31 3.23
C GLU A 117 14.70 16.89 3.44
N PHE A 118 14.10 17.35 4.53
CA PHE A 118 12.68 17.14 4.80
C PHE A 118 11.79 17.80 3.74
N SER A 119 12.10 19.03 3.34
CA SER A 119 11.37 19.75 2.29
C SER A 119 11.45 19.04 0.93
N ASP A 120 12.64 18.58 0.55
CA ASP A 120 12.88 17.82 -0.67
C ASP A 120 12.11 16.49 -0.65
N SER A 121 12.07 15.83 0.52
CA SER A 121 11.31 14.60 0.72
C SER A 121 9.79 14.81 0.59
N ILE A 122 9.25 15.88 1.18
CA ILE A 122 7.83 16.23 1.06
C ILE A 122 7.47 16.50 -0.40
N PHE A 123 8.31 17.25 -1.12
CA PHE A 123 8.10 17.53 -2.54
C PHE A 123 8.12 16.24 -3.36
N ALA A 124 9.09 15.36 -3.11
CA ALA A 124 9.21 14.08 -3.80
C ALA A 124 8.01 13.14 -3.53
N VAL A 125 7.52 13.10 -2.29
CA VAL A 125 6.32 12.33 -1.93
C VAL A 125 5.07 12.90 -2.61
N SER A 126 4.92 14.23 -2.63
CA SER A 126 3.77 14.90 -3.26
C SER A 126 3.70 14.64 -4.76
N THR A 127 4.85 14.52 -5.42
CA THR A 127 4.99 14.25 -6.86
C THR A 127 5.10 12.78 -7.19
N PHE A 128 4.97 11.88 -6.20
CA PHE A 128 5.18 10.42 -6.34
C PHE A 128 6.57 10.04 -6.88
N SER A 129 7.57 10.92 -6.72
CA SER A 129 8.95 10.74 -7.18
C SER A 129 9.93 10.39 -6.05
N SER A 130 9.43 10.07 -4.86
CA SER A 130 10.24 9.73 -3.68
C SER A 130 11.26 8.61 -3.94
N ASN A 131 10.87 7.57 -4.68
CA ASN A 131 11.79 6.48 -5.03
C ASN A 131 12.99 6.96 -5.87
N ILE A 132 12.78 7.95 -6.73
CA ILE A 132 13.86 8.55 -7.54
C ILE A 132 14.75 9.42 -6.66
N LEU A 133 14.17 10.18 -5.74
CA LEU A 133 14.95 10.99 -4.79
C LEU A 133 15.82 10.08 -3.91
N PHE A 134 15.25 9.07 -3.27
CA PHE A 134 15.99 8.15 -2.42
C PHE A 134 17.05 7.35 -3.19
N TRP A 135 16.78 6.97 -4.42
CA TRP A 135 17.79 6.33 -5.27
C TRP A 135 18.99 7.23 -5.55
N ARG A 136 18.81 8.56 -5.62
CA ARG A 136 19.88 9.53 -5.87
C ARG A 136 20.62 9.94 -4.59
N THR A 137 19.96 9.97 -3.45
CA THR A 137 20.51 10.47 -2.17
C THR A 137 21.03 9.36 -1.27
N SER A 138 20.45 8.19 -1.33
CA SER A 138 20.87 7.02 -0.55
C SER A 138 21.33 5.95 -1.53
N GLY A 139 22.64 5.70 -1.64
CA GLY A 139 23.09 4.44 -2.22
C GLY A 139 22.47 3.31 -1.44
N TYR A 140 21.85 2.34 -2.12
CA TYR A 140 21.14 1.21 -1.47
C TYR A 140 22.02 0.40 -0.49
N PHE A 141 23.33 0.65 -0.46
CA PHE A 141 24.36 -0.02 0.33
C PHE A 141 25.26 0.94 1.13
N ASP A 142 24.93 2.22 1.22
CA ASP A 142 25.65 3.11 2.14
C ASP A 142 25.19 2.82 3.58
N THR A 143 26.02 2.02 4.26
CA THR A 143 25.96 1.75 5.70
C THR A 143 26.79 2.78 6.46
#